data_9aaeb1bf6c296ed7bc3af5d29cb33015
#
_entry.id   9aaeb1bf6c296ed7bc3af5d29cb33015
#
_cell.length_a   1.000
_cell.length_b   1.000
_cell.length_c   1.000
_cell.angle_alpha   90.00
_cell.angle_beta   90.00
_cell.angle_gamma   90.00
#
_symmetry.space_group_name_H-M   'P 1'
#
loop_
_entity.id
_entity.type
_entity.pdbx_description
1 polymer ?
#
loop_
_entity_poly.entity_id
_entity_poly.type
_entity_poly.pdbx_seq_one_letter_code
_entity_poly.pdbx_strand_id
1 'polypeptide(L)'
;MRTTLIIQAANNSINPIVSLYVKQLMANHGNVVFISGVIAALPGIATFLAASRFGALGDRIGTHKIIIAGFIGATILFFLTAFVQNTVELGILRFLVGFTDACLFPQVQTLLTKNTPAKITGRIFSWNQSAMYIGNIFGPLLGSTISGLTNYSTVFIVTAGIVVFNLILFRFNVIKNLQ
;
A
#
# COMPACT_ATOMS: atom_id res chain seq x y z
N MET A 1 -0.01 -12.47 7.94
CA MET A 1 -1.43 -12.12 8.08
C MET A 1 -1.66 -10.70 8.63
N ARG A 2 -1.18 -10.34 9.84
CA ARG A 2 -1.34 -8.96 10.36
C ARG A 2 -0.77 -7.91 9.41
N THR A 3 0.44 -8.14 8.92
CA THR A 3 1.11 -7.27 7.94
C THR A 3 0.28 -7.07 6.67
N THR A 4 -0.28 -8.15 6.11
CA THR A 4 -1.10 -8.10 4.90
C THR A 4 -2.39 -7.30 5.12
N LEU A 5 -3.07 -7.51 6.25
CA LEU A 5 -4.25 -6.75 6.63
C LEU A 5 -3.95 -5.24 6.68
N ILE A 6 -2.85 -4.87 7.35
CA ILE A 6 -2.48 -3.46 7.53
C ILE A 6 -2.08 -2.81 6.20
N ILE A 7 -1.30 -3.52 5.34
CA ILE A 7 -0.96 -3.03 4.00
C ILE A 7 -2.24 -2.77 3.20
N GLN A 8 -3.16 -3.74 3.22
CA GLN A 8 -4.39 -3.66 2.45
C GLN A 8 -5.30 -2.54 2.96
N ALA A 9 -5.43 -2.39 4.28
CA ALA A 9 -6.18 -1.30 4.88
C ALA A 9 -5.56 0.07 4.54
N ALA A 10 -4.24 0.20 4.61
CA ALA A 10 -3.53 1.42 4.27
C ALA A 10 -3.75 1.81 2.79
N ASN A 11 -3.55 0.88 1.85
CA ASN A 11 -3.75 1.16 0.43
C ASN A 11 -5.21 1.50 0.09
N ASN A 12 -6.16 0.76 0.67
CA ASN A 12 -7.58 0.99 0.38
C ASN A 12 -8.19 2.19 1.13
N SER A 13 -7.56 2.70 2.18
CA SER A 13 -8.02 3.92 2.86
C SER A 13 -7.99 5.14 1.94
N ILE A 14 -7.12 5.11 0.93
CA ILE A 14 -6.88 6.23 0.02
C ILE A 14 -7.82 6.19 -1.19
N ASN A 15 -8.26 5.00 -1.63
CA ASN A 15 -9.04 4.83 -2.86
C ASN A 15 -10.29 5.73 -2.97
N PRO A 16 -11.17 5.83 -1.94
CA PRO A 16 -12.34 6.71 -2.02
C PRO A 16 -11.98 8.19 -2.03
N ILE A 17 -10.80 8.53 -1.51
CA ILE A 17 -10.36 9.90 -1.30
C ILE A 17 -9.70 10.47 -2.56
N VAL A 18 -9.06 9.63 -3.38
CA VAL A 18 -8.35 10.10 -4.58
C VAL A 18 -9.24 10.95 -5.47
N SER A 19 -10.46 10.50 -5.75
CA SER A 19 -11.41 11.22 -6.60
C SER A 19 -11.82 12.57 -5.99
N LEU A 20 -12.03 12.60 -4.68
CA LEU A 20 -12.38 13.82 -3.95
C LEU A 20 -11.21 14.79 -3.86
N TYR A 21 -10.01 14.25 -3.66
CA TYR A 21 -8.78 15.05 -3.60
C TYR A 21 -8.43 15.64 -4.97
N VAL A 22 -8.57 14.88 -6.05
CA VAL A 22 -8.43 15.38 -7.43
C VAL A 22 -9.45 16.48 -7.71
N LYS A 23 -10.70 16.29 -7.28
CA LYS A 23 -11.75 17.32 -7.42
C LYS A 23 -11.37 18.61 -6.70
N GLN A 24 -10.79 18.52 -5.51
CA GLN A 24 -10.30 19.67 -4.76
C GLN A 24 -9.13 20.36 -5.47
N LEU A 25 -8.11 19.59 -5.90
CA LEU A 25 -6.92 20.11 -6.59
C LEU A 25 -7.25 20.79 -7.93
N MET A 26 -8.27 20.31 -8.63
CA MET A 26 -8.74 20.90 -9.89
C MET A 26 -9.74 22.04 -9.70
N ALA A 27 -10.06 22.43 -8.46
CA ALA A 27 -11.09 23.44 -8.18
C ALA A 27 -12.40 23.21 -8.97
N ASN A 28 -12.76 21.96 -9.21
CA ASN A 28 -13.93 21.50 -9.98
C ASN A 28 -13.91 21.89 -11.49
N HIS A 29 -12.75 22.25 -12.04
CA HIS A 29 -12.58 22.57 -13.46
C HIS A 29 -12.03 21.37 -14.24
N GLY A 30 -12.45 21.24 -15.51
CA GLY A 30 -11.99 20.18 -16.40
C GLY A 30 -12.65 18.81 -16.13
N ASN A 31 -12.11 17.75 -16.76
CA ASN A 31 -12.66 16.41 -16.67
C ASN A 31 -12.13 15.65 -15.42
N VAL A 32 -12.65 16.01 -14.26
CA VAL A 32 -12.27 15.44 -12.95
C VAL A 32 -12.42 13.92 -12.95
N VAL A 33 -13.48 13.38 -13.54
CA VAL A 33 -13.76 11.93 -13.54
C VAL A 33 -12.67 11.17 -14.29
N PHE A 34 -12.30 11.64 -15.46
CA PHE A 34 -11.25 11.01 -16.28
C PHE A 34 -9.89 11.07 -15.57
N ILE A 35 -9.49 12.23 -15.06
CA ILE A 35 -8.22 12.41 -14.37
C ILE A 35 -8.15 11.57 -13.10
N SER A 36 -9.23 11.49 -12.33
CA SER A 36 -9.31 10.62 -11.15
C SER A 36 -9.14 9.15 -11.52
N GLY A 37 -9.76 8.70 -12.62
CA GLY A 37 -9.61 7.34 -13.12
C GLY A 37 -8.18 7.02 -13.53
N VAL A 38 -7.53 7.93 -14.26
CA VAL A 38 -6.10 7.79 -14.62
C VAL A 38 -5.23 7.69 -13.38
N ILE A 39 -5.36 8.63 -12.44
CA ILE A 39 -4.55 8.66 -11.21
C ILE A 39 -4.79 7.40 -10.36
N ALA A 40 -6.01 6.88 -10.30
CA ALA A 40 -6.32 5.65 -9.60
C ALA A 40 -5.70 4.41 -10.27
N ALA A 41 -5.52 4.40 -11.59
CA ALA A 41 -4.93 3.30 -12.34
C ALA A 41 -3.38 3.28 -12.28
N LEU A 42 -2.73 4.42 -12.07
CA LEU A 42 -1.27 4.55 -12.10
C LEU A 42 -0.53 3.57 -11.17
N PRO A 43 -0.93 3.35 -9.91
CA PRO A 43 -0.27 2.37 -9.05
C PRO A 43 -0.33 0.95 -9.62
N GLY A 44 -1.47 0.56 -10.19
CA GLY A 44 -1.65 -0.75 -10.82
C GLY A 44 -0.71 -0.95 -12.01
N ILE A 45 -0.58 0.06 -12.88
CA ILE A 45 0.34 0.05 -14.03
C ILE A 45 1.79 -0.11 -13.54
N ALA A 46 2.21 0.68 -12.57
CA ALA A 46 3.57 0.61 -12.02
C ALA A 46 3.84 -0.76 -11.38
N THR A 47 2.89 -1.29 -10.61
CA THR A 47 2.98 -2.62 -10.01
C THR A 47 3.12 -3.70 -11.07
N PHE A 48 2.31 -3.67 -12.12
CA PHE A 48 2.39 -4.62 -13.23
C PHE A 48 3.77 -4.62 -13.89
N LEU A 49 4.35 -3.46 -14.16
CA LEU A 49 5.66 -3.32 -14.80
C LEU A 49 6.83 -3.78 -13.90
N ALA A 50 6.69 -3.63 -12.60
CA ALA A 50 7.79 -3.81 -11.64
C ALA A 50 7.74 -5.12 -10.86
N ALA A 51 6.57 -5.75 -10.70
CA ALA A 51 6.37 -6.90 -9.81
C ALA A 51 7.30 -8.07 -10.10
N SER A 52 7.50 -8.42 -11.37
CA SER A 52 8.40 -9.51 -11.77
C SER A 52 9.86 -9.24 -11.41
N ARG A 53 10.32 -8.01 -11.59
CA ARG A 53 11.70 -7.60 -11.29
C ARG A 53 11.96 -7.59 -9.78
N PHE A 54 11.05 -7.02 -9.01
CA PHE A 54 11.15 -7.02 -7.55
C PHE A 54 10.95 -8.40 -6.94
N GLY A 55 10.13 -9.27 -7.58
CA GLY A 55 10.03 -10.68 -7.23
C GLY A 55 11.39 -11.38 -7.33
N ALA A 56 12.03 -11.32 -8.49
CA ALA A 56 13.34 -11.91 -8.73
C ALA A 56 14.45 -11.28 -7.84
N LEU A 57 14.37 -9.97 -7.58
CA LEU A 57 15.32 -9.30 -6.69
C LEU A 57 15.18 -9.79 -5.24
N GLY A 58 13.95 -10.03 -4.78
CA GLY A 58 13.69 -10.57 -3.44
C GLY A 58 14.23 -11.97 -3.25
N ASP A 59 14.25 -12.80 -4.29
CA ASP A 59 14.86 -14.12 -4.24
C ASP A 59 16.40 -14.07 -4.15
N ARG A 60 17.02 -13.05 -4.73
CA ARG A 60 18.48 -12.86 -4.72
C ARG A 60 19.02 -12.25 -3.43
N ILE A 61 18.42 -11.15 -2.97
CA ILE A 61 18.96 -10.35 -1.84
C ILE A 61 18.21 -10.59 -0.52
N GLY A 62 17.12 -11.36 -0.57
CA GLY A 62 16.29 -11.73 0.58
C GLY A 62 14.97 -11.00 0.63
N THR A 63 13.89 -11.78 0.69
CA THR A 63 12.50 -11.32 0.71
C THR A 63 12.22 -10.26 1.78
N HIS A 64 12.76 -10.45 3.00
CA HIS A 64 12.54 -9.53 4.11
C HIS A 64 13.16 -8.14 3.89
N LYS A 65 14.31 -8.06 3.18
CA LYS A 65 14.97 -6.78 2.87
C LYS A 65 14.14 -5.95 1.90
N ILE A 66 13.56 -6.61 0.88
CA ILE A 66 12.68 -5.95 -0.09
C ILE A 66 11.39 -5.46 0.58
N ILE A 67 10.80 -6.24 1.49
CA ILE A 67 9.63 -5.82 2.25
C ILE A 67 9.95 -4.57 3.08
N ILE A 68 11.07 -4.54 3.78
CA ILE A 68 11.48 -3.37 4.57
C ILE A 68 11.69 -2.14 3.67
N ALA A 69 12.38 -2.30 2.54
CA ALA A 69 12.56 -1.21 1.57
C ALA A 69 11.22 -0.71 1.02
N GLY A 70 10.29 -1.62 0.70
CA GLY A 70 8.94 -1.28 0.27
C GLY A 70 8.15 -0.48 1.31
N PHE A 71 8.23 -0.85 2.59
CA PHE A 71 7.59 -0.09 3.68
C PHE A 71 8.19 1.30 3.86
N ILE A 72 9.52 1.43 3.81
CA ILE A 72 10.19 2.73 3.91
C ILE A 72 9.77 3.61 2.75
N GLY A 73 9.81 3.09 1.52
CA GLY A 73 9.38 3.81 0.33
C GLY A 73 7.91 4.23 0.41
N ALA A 74 7.00 3.33 0.78
CA ALA A 74 5.58 3.63 0.94
C ALA A 74 5.34 4.73 1.99
N THR A 75 6.04 4.67 3.13
CA THR A 75 5.93 5.69 4.17
C THR A 75 6.29 7.08 3.65
N ILE A 76 7.44 7.18 2.96
CA ILE A 76 7.92 8.45 2.40
C ILE A 76 6.93 8.97 1.36
N LEU A 77 6.46 8.11 0.45
CA LEU A 77 5.55 8.51 -0.62
C LEU A 77 4.18 8.93 -0.09
N PHE A 78 3.61 8.22 0.89
CA PHE A 78 2.36 8.64 1.52
C PHE A 78 2.52 9.96 2.27
N PHE A 79 3.62 10.15 2.97
CA PHE A 79 3.91 11.41 3.64
C PHE A 79 4.03 12.57 2.65
N LEU A 80 4.76 12.40 1.55
CA LEU A 80 4.88 13.41 0.49
C LEU A 80 3.52 13.70 -0.18
N THR A 81 2.67 12.70 -0.36
CA THR A 81 1.34 12.87 -0.95
C THR A 81 0.44 13.79 -0.12
N ALA A 82 0.68 13.92 1.18
CA ALA A 82 -0.07 14.84 2.04
C ALA A 82 0.16 16.32 1.70
N PHE A 83 1.28 16.66 1.04
CA PHE A 83 1.68 18.02 0.71
C PHE A 83 1.51 18.38 -0.78
N VAL A 84 0.90 17.52 -1.55
CA VAL A 84 0.67 17.71 -2.99
C VAL A 84 -0.24 18.92 -3.24
N GLN A 85 0.14 19.75 -4.22
CA GLN A 85 -0.58 20.97 -4.58
C GLN A 85 -1.27 20.86 -5.95
N ASN A 86 -0.91 19.89 -6.78
CA ASN A 86 -1.51 19.72 -8.10
C ASN A 86 -1.70 18.24 -8.48
N THR A 87 -2.53 18.00 -9.50
CA THR A 87 -2.90 16.65 -9.94
C THR A 87 -1.74 15.89 -10.59
N VAL A 88 -0.77 16.59 -11.17
CA VAL A 88 0.41 15.96 -11.81
C VAL A 88 1.32 15.37 -10.73
N GLU A 89 1.61 16.14 -9.68
CA GLU A 89 2.37 15.64 -8.52
C GLU A 89 1.69 14.44 -7.88
N LEU A 90 0.37 14.52 -7.69
CA LEU A 90 -0.42 13.39 -7.16
C LEU A 90 -0.28 12.16 -8.05
N GLY A 91 -0.36 12.33 -9.38
CA GLY A 91 -0.19 11.24 -10.34
C GLY A 91 1.19 10.59 -10.26
N ILE A 92 2.26 11.39 -10.21
CA ILE A 92 3.64 10.91 -10.09
C ILE A 92 3.82 10.12 -8.79
N LEU A 93 3.37 10.66 -7.66
CA LEU A 93 3.50 9.96 -6.37
C LEU A 93 2.68 8.67 -6.32
N ARG A 94 1.47 8.67 -6.88
CA ARG A 94 0.65 7.46 -7.01
C ARG A 94 1.31 6.40 -7.89
N PHE A 95 1.94 6.80 -8.99
CA PHE A 95 2.74 5.89 -9.81
C PHE A 95 3.91 5.30 -9.02
N LEU A 96 4.64 6.11 -8.26
CA LEU A 96 5.73 5.64 -7.41
C LEU A 96 5.26 4.71 -6.28
N VAL A 97 4.08 4.93 -5.70
CA VAL A 97 3.46 4.01 -4.74
C VAL A 97 3.27 2.63 -5.35
N GLY A 98 2.93 2.51 -6.63
CA GLY A 98 2.85 1.23 -7.32
C GLY A 98 4.16 0.42 -7.31
N PHE A 99 5.32 1.07 -7.33
CA PHE A 99 6.60 0.36 -7.16
C PHE A 99 6.76 -0.20 -5.75
N THR A 100 6.30 0.52 -4.72
CA THR A 100 6.33 0.00 -3.35
C THR A 100 5.37 -1.18 -3.18
N ASP A 101 4.22 -1.14 -3.82
CA ASP A 101 3.27 -2.26 -3.86
C ASP A 101 3.87 -3.48 -4.57
N ALA A 102 4.60 -3.27 -5.67
CA ALA A 102 5.34 -4.33 -6.36
C ALA A 102 6.44 -4.95 -5.47
N CYS A 103 7.01 -4.18 -4.53
CA CYS A 103 7.92 -4.71 -3.52
C CYS A 103 7.20 -5.50 -2.42
N LEU A 104 5.99 -5.09 -2.04
CA LEU A 104 5.31 -5.63 -0.86
C LEU A 104 4.50 -6.88 -1.17
N PHE A 105 3.58 -6.81 -2.16
CA PHE A 105 2.62 -7.90 -2.40
C PHE A 105 3.25 -9.23 -2.78
N PRO A 106 4.13 -9.34 -3.79
CA PRO A 106 4.74 -10.61 -4.16
C PRO A 106 5.61 -11.17 -3.04
N GLN A 107 6.35 -10.30 -2.34
CA GLN A 107 7.28 -10.72 -1.30
C GLN A 107 6.58 -11.26 -0.05
N VAL A 108 5.44 -10.68 0.33
CA VAL A 108 4.63 -11.22 1.44
C VAL A 108 4.10 -12.60 1.09
N GLN A 109 3.65 -12.83 -0.15
CA GLN A 109 3.20 -14.14 -0.61
C GLN A 109 4.35 -15.16 -0.61
N THR A 110 5.53 -14.77 -1.10
CA THR A 110 6.74 -15.58 -1.08
C THR A 110 7.16 -15.95 0.35
N LEU A 111 7.11 -14.98 1.27
CA LEU A 111 7.43 -15.22 2.67
C LEU A 111 6.45 -16.21 3.34
N LEU A 112 5.16 -16.08 3.01
CA LEU A 112 4.14 -17.03 3.45
C LEU A 112 4.43 -18.45 2.94
N THR A 113 4.74 -18.58 1.67
CA THR A 113 5.04 -19.89 1.06
C THR A 113 6.29 -20.53 1.68
N LYS A 114 7.37 -19.76 1.83
CA LYS A 114 8.65 -20.24 2.38
C LYS A 114 8.54 -20.71 3.85
N ASN A 115 7.64 -20.11 4.63
CA ASN A 115 7.48 -20.40 6.05
C ASN A 115 6.26 -21.31 6.38
N THR A 116 5.61 -21.89 5.37
CA THR A 116 4.43 -22.72 5.57
C THR A 116 4.68 -24.14 5.07
N PRO A 117 4.45 -25.17 5.89
CA PRO A 117 4.51 -26.57 5.44
C PRO A 117 3.53 -26.81 4.29
N ALA A 118 3.96 -27.57 3.26
CA ALA A 118 3.17 -27.84 2.05
C ALA A 118 1.75 -28.36 2.36
N LYS A 119 1.60 -29.17 3.40
CA LYS A 119 0.33 -29.81 3.82
C LYS A 119 -0.77 -28.80 4.21
N ILE A 120 -0.41 -27.62 4.70
CA ILE A 120 -1.36 -26.60 5.19
C ILE A 120 -1.29 -25.27 4.43
N THR A 121 -0.51 -25.21 3.35
CA THR A 121 -0.29 -23.99 2.57
C THR A 121 -1.61 -23.38 2.09
N GLY A 122 -2.52 -24.16 1.53
CA GLY A 122 -3.83 -23.66 1.08
C GLY A 122 -4.64 -22.99 2.18
N ARG A 123 -4.65 -23.59 3.39
CA ARG A 123 -5.35 -23.05 4.56
C ARG A 123 -4.76 -21.71 5.01
N ILE A 124 -3.43 -21.59 5.01
CA ILE A 124 -2.73 -20.35 5.38
C ILE A 124 -2.99 -19.25 4.36
N PHE A 125 -2.99 -19.58 3.04
CA PHE A 125 -3.35 -18.63 1.99
C PHE A 125 -4.80 -18.16 2.11
N SER A 126 -5.76 -19.04 2.40
CA SER A 126 -7.15 -18.69 2.63
C SER A 126 -7.30 -17.71 3.80
N TRP A 127 -6.61 -17.94 4.90
CA TRP A 127 -6.61 -17.00 6.04
C TRP A 127 -5.94 -15.67 5.71
N ASN A 128 -4.85 -15.68 4.92
CA ASN A 128 -4.24 -14.46 4.45
C ASN A 128 -5.18 -13.66 3.54
N GLN A 129 -5.93 -14.36 2.67
CA GLN A 129 -6.93 -13.74 1.81
C GLN A 129 -8.08 -13.13 2.63
N SER A 130 -8.55 -13.82 3.66
CA SER A 130 -9.54 -13.26 4.59
C SER A 130 -9.03 -12.00 5.29
N ALA A 131 -7.76 -11.97 5.72
CA ALA A 131 -7.14 -10.79 6.28
C ALA A 131 -7.07 -9.63 5.26
N MET A 132 -6.81 -9.92 3.97
CA MET A 132 -6.85 -8.91 2.91
C MET A 132 -8.27 -8.34 2.74
N TYR A 133 -9.30 -9.17 2.73
CA TYR A 133 -10.69 -8.70 2.62
C TYR A 133 -11.12 -7.84 3.82
N ILE A 134 -10.70 -8.19 5.03
CA ILE A 134 -10.91 -7.36 6.21
C ILE A 134 -10.24 -5.98 6.00
N GLY A 135 -9.00 -5.95 5.51
CA GLY A 135 -8.32 -4.70 5.16
C GLY A 135 -9.04 -3.88 4.09
N ASN A 136 -9.65 -4.56 3.09
CA ASN A 136 -10.43 -3.90 2.05
C ASN A 136 -11.73 -3.25 2.58
N ILE A 137 -12.31 -3.80 3.64
CA ILE A 137 -13.51 -3.24 4.27
C ILE A 137 -13.14 -2.07 5.20
N PHE A 138 -12.18 -2.29 6.08
CA PHE A 138 -11.81 -1.30 7.09
C PHE A 138 -11.00 -0.13 6.51
N GLY A 139 -10.23 -0.36 5.44
CA GLY A 139 -9.45 0.70 4.79
C GLY A 139 -10.30 1.90 4.36
N PRO A 140 -11.27 1.72 3.45
CA PRO A 140 -12.14 2.80 3.00
C PRO A 140 -12.93 3.46 4.14
N LEU A 141 -13.37 2.68 5.14
CA LEU A 141 -14.05 3.22 6.33
C LEU A 141 -13.15 4.16 7.11
N LEU A 142 -11.90 3.76 7.38
CA LEU A 142 -10.92 4.62 8.05
C LEU A 142 -10.64 5.87 7.24
N GLY A 143 -10.37 5.73 5.95
CA GLY A 143 -10.09 6.85 5.07
C GLY A 143 -11.24 7.85 5.00
N SER A 144 -12.47 7.39 4.78
CA SER A 144 -13.65 8.24 4.70
C SER A 144 -13.96 8.93 6.03
N THR A 145 -13.83 8.23 7.15
CA THR A 145 -14.07 8.81 8.49
C THR A 145 -13.06 9.92 8.78
N ILE A 146 -11.76 9.66 8.55
CA ILE A 146 -10.71 10.65 8.80
C ILE A 146 -10.90 11.86 7.88
N SER A 147 -11.18 11.64 6.58
CA SER A 147 -11.37 12.75 5.64
C SER A 147 -12.61 13.59 5.94
N GLY A 148 -13.65 12.98 6.49
CA GLY A 148 -14.88 13.66 6.90
C GLY A 148 -14.73 14.51 8.16
N LEU A 149 -13.81 14.11 9.06
CA LEU A 149 -13.55 14.83 10.32
C LEU A 149 -12.43 15.87 10.19
N THR A 150 -11.55 15.74 9.19
CA THR A 150 -10.38 16.58 9.01
C THR A 150 -10.21 17.01 7.53
N ASN A 151 -9.05 16.76 6.95
CA ASN A 151 -8.72 17.05 5.56
C ASN A 151 -8.20 15.79 4.84
N TYR A 152 -8.26 15.80 3.51
CA TYR A 152 -7.72 14.68 2.70
C TYR A 152 -6.23 14.46 2.96
N SER A 153 -5.43 15.52 3.16
CA SER A 153 -4.00 15.45 3.49
C SER A 153 -3.75 14.67 4.79
N THR A 154 -4.61 14.82 5.80
CA THR A 154 -4.50 14.11 7.08
C THR A 154 -4.61 12.59 6.89
N VAL A 155 -5.43 12.13 5.96
CA VAL A 155 -5.54 10.68 5.67
C VAL A 155 -4.21 10.10 5.22
N PHE A 156 -3.48 10.80 4.36
CA PHE A 156 -2.16 10.35 3.89
C PHE A 156 -1.14 10.30 5.04
N ILE A 157 -1.16 11.28 5.95
CA ILE A 157 -0.29 11.30 7.14
C ILE A 157 -0.61 10.14 8.07
N VAL A 158 -1.89 9.89 8.35
CA VAL A 158 -2.33 8.76 9.19
C VAL A 158 -1.97 7.45 8.53
N THR A 159 -2.18 7.33 7.22
CA THR A 159 -1.79 6.13 6.46
C THR A 159 -0.27 5.90 6.52
N ALA A 160 0.54 6.94 6.36
CA ALA A 160 1.99 6.84 6.55
C ALA A 160 2.35 6.34 7.97
N GLY A 161 1.68 6.86 9.00
CA GLY A 161 1.85 6.40 10.39
C GLY A 161 1.49 4.93 10.59
N ILE A 162 0.40 4.46 9.98
CA ILE A 162 -0.01 3.04 10.01
C ILE A 162 1.04 2.17 9.32
N VAL A 163 1.60 2.61 8.19
CA VAL A 163 2.66 1.89 7.48
C VAL A 163 3.95 1.82 8.31
N VAL A 164 4.35 2.92 8.98
CA VAL A 164 5.48 2.92 9.93
C VAL A 164 5.26 1.95 11.07
N PHE A 165 4.09 1.97 11.68
CA PHE A 165 3.73 1.03 12.74
C PHE A 165 3.84 -0.43 12.26
N ASN A 166 3.37 -0.72 11.06
CA ASN A 166 3.51 -2.04 10.45
C ASN A 166 4.97 -2.42 10.18
N LEU A 167 5.79 -1.48 9.72
CA LEU A 167 7.24 -1.68 9.55
C LEU A 167 7.92 -2.07 10.86
N ILE A 168 7.60 -1.37 11.94
CA ILE A 168 8.14 -1.64 13.28
C ILE A 168 7.73 -3.05 13.73
N LEU A 169 6.44 -3.38 13.63
CA LEU A 169 5.93 -4.72 13.98
C LEU A 169 6.57 -5.81 13.13
N PHE A 170 6.75 -5.58 11.83
CA PHE A 170 7.37 -6.53 10.92
C PHE A 170 8.83 -6.76 11.31
N ARG A 171 9.58 -5.70 11.57
CA ARG A 171 10.98 -5.78 11.97
C ARG A 171 11.17 -6.57 13.28
N PHE A 172 10.35 -6.30 14.30
CA PHE A 172 10.38 -7.04 15.55
C PHE A 172 10.10 -8.54 15.37
N ASN A 173 9.09 -8.90 14.55
CA ASN A 173 8.75 -10.29 14.29
C ASN A 173 9.84 -11.02 13.48
N VAL A 174 10.48 -10.35 12.53
CA VAL A 174 11.57 -10.93 11.73
C VAL A 174 12.80 -11.18 12.60
N ILE A 175 13.19 -10.24 13.46
CA ILE A 175 14.34 -10.39 14.35
C ILE A 175 14.11 -11.55 15.32
N LYS A 176 12.90 -11.70 15.87
CA LYS A 176 12.57 -12.78 16.81
C LYS A 176 12.61 -14.18 16.18
N ASN A 177 12.38 -14.31 14.87
CA ASN A 177 12.38 -15.60 14.15
C ASN A 177 13.72 -15.93 13.49
N LEU A 178 14.70 -15.03 13.55
CA LEU A 178 16.07 -15.25 13.06
C LEU A 178 17.06 -15.65 14.20
N GLN A 179 16.63 -15.59 15.44
CA GLN A 179 17.28 -16.17 16.62
C GLN A 179 16.68 -17.54 16.95
#